data_e781c0d4bc765e80cd6440f519c969c9
#
_entry.id   e781c0d4bc765e80cd6440f519c969c9
#
_cell.length_a   1.000
_cell.length_b   1.000
_cell.length_c   1.000
_cell.angle_alpha   90.00
_cell.angle_beta   90.00
_cell.angle_gamma   90.00
#
_symmetry.space_group_name_H-M   'P 1'
#
loop_
_entity.id
_entity.type
_entity.pdbx_description
1 polymer ?
#
loop_
_entity_poly.entity_id
_entity_poly.type
_entity_poly.pdbx_seq_one_letter_code
_entity_poly.pdbx_strand_id
1 'polypeptide(L)'
;MEKKLYPLKFVPIPSRRPWGGSALGKELGKHFVECDEEGNETVLGEDVLIGESWELADMGIVDSVVENGWLAGNTIGELMETYLERIVGENVYNYYGRQFPLLIKFLDINEKLSVQVHPDDQVGAERYDSLGKTEIWYVMDAKPGAKVYAGFNRQVSAQEFYDRCHNGTVEEIMNVIYPKAGDAIFVTPGTVHAADGGILFAEIQESSDMPFRLYDWGREFNPATARKLHLEEAIDLIDYDAFDQGLYRKGPLWGEEASAHPCHKGECNCDGHGHDEEGKVVETLVECPQFNVSKLKLSDPLHIYTEKFESFIIYICIEGAASIQVPSVNS
;
A
#
# COMPACT_ATOMS: atom_id res chain seq x y z
N MET A 1 27.69 6.84 -25.34
CA MET A 1 27.55 5.80 -24.31
C MET A 1 26.14 5.88 -23.77
N GLU A 2 25.41 4.81 -23.77
CA GLU A 2 24.09 4.73 -23.16
C GLU A 2 24.23 4.83 -21.64
N LYS A 3 23.47 5.74 -21.01
CA LYS A 3 23.49 5.88 -19.56
C LYS A 3 22.81 4.67 -18.92
N LYS A 4 23.41 4.11 -17.87
CA LYS A 4 22.84 3.01 -17.11
C LYS A 4 21.74 3.52 -16.19
N LEU A 5 20.68 2.72 -16.03
CA LEU A 5 19.67 2.92 -15.00
C LEU A 5 20.31 2.70 -13.61
N TYR A 6 19.73 3.31 -12.61
CA TYR A 6 20.19 3.31 -11.22
C TYR A 6 18.97 3.30 -10.29
N PRO A 7 19.12 3.02 -8.99
CA PRO A 7 18.01 3.08 -8.05
C PRO A 7 17.38 4.47 -8.01
N LEU A 8 16.09 4.52 -8.30
CA LEU A 8 15.31 5.75 -8.36
C LEU A 8 14.74 6.08 -6.98
N LYS A 9 14.71 7.37 -6.64
CA LYS A 9 13.92 7.93 -5.56
C LYS A 9 12.87 8.83 -6.16
N PHE A 10 11.72 8.89 -5.51
CA PHE A 10 10.60 9.70 -5.98
C PHE A 10 10.25 10.78 -4.95
N VAL A 11 9.71 11.89 -5.45
CA VAL A 11 9.20 12.97 -4.61
C VAL A 11 7.83 12.53 -4.06
N PRO A 12 7.61 12.55 -2.73
CA PRO A 12 6.32 12.21 -2.15
C PRO A 12 5.24 13.21 -2.55
N ILE A 13 4.05 12.72 -2.90
CA ILE A 13 2.92 13.54 -3.30
C ILE A 13 1.91 13.58 -2.15
N PRO A 14 1.65 14.76 -1.53
CA PRO A 14 0.68 14.86 -0.45
C PRO A 14 -0.75 14.82 -0.98
N SER A 15 -1.63 14.13 -0.26
CA SER A 15 -3.06 14.11 -0.53
C SER A 15 -3.85 14.40 0.75
N ARG A 16 -4.56 15.53 0.75
CA ARG A 16 -5.43 15.92 1.86
C ARG A 16 -6.68 15.05 1.86
N ARG A 17 -6.98 14.48 3.01
CA ARG A 17 -8.17 13.68 3.22
C ARG A 17 -8.90 14.14 4.47
N PRO A 18 -10.24 14.04 4.53
CA PRO A 18 -11.01 14.53 5.68
C PRO A 18 -10.69 13.79 7.00
N TRP A 19 -10.06 12.62 6.90
CA TRP A 19 -9.65 11.79 8.03
C TRP A 19 -8.14 11.89 8.35
N GLY A 20 -7.39 12.70 7.61
CA GLY A 20 -5.93 12.84 7.75
C GLY A 20 -5.49 13.46 9.06
N GLY A 21 -4.30 13.12 9.48
CA GLY A 21 -3.59 13.66 10.63
C GLY A 21 -2.32 14.42 10.26
N SER A 22 -1.46 14.67 11.25
CA SER A 22 -0.16 15.34 11.06
C SER A 22 1.04 14.41 11.29
N ALA A 23 0.82 13.09 11.44
CA ALA A 23 1.90 12.15 11.74
C ALA A 23 2.89 11.99 10.59
N LEU A 24 2.45 12.12 9.34
CA LEU A 24 3.34 12.07 8.17
C LEU A 24 4.44 13.14 8.23
N GLY A 25 4.10 14.37 8.64
CA GLY A 25 5.09 15.43 8.85
C GLY A 25 5.87 15.22 10.16
N LYS A 26 5.18 15.08 11.28
CA LYS A 26 5.77 15.09 12.62
C LYS A 26 6.57 13.83 12.97
N GLU A 27 6.04 12.66 12.63
CA GLU A 27 6.61 11.39 13.08
C GLU A 27 7.51 10.78 12.00
N LEU A 28 7.14 10.90 10.71
CA LEU A 28 7.96 10.42 9.59
C LEU A 28 8.89 11.49 9.01
N GLY A 29 8.81 12.75 9.47
CA GLY A 29 9.66 13.84 9.00
C GLY A 29 9.50 14.14 7.51
N LYS A 30 8.31 13.88 6.95
CA LYS A 30 8.07 14.16 5.53
C LYS A 30 7.87 15.64 5.30
N HIS A 31 8.52 16.14 4.26
CA HIS A 31 8.39 17.50 3.79
C HIS A 31 7.58 17.51 2.50
N PHE A 32 6.46 18.19 2.53
CA PHE A 32 5.57 18.29 1.39
C PHE A 32 5.61 19.67 0.76
N VAL A 33 5.45 19.69 -0.56
CA VAL A 33 5.29 20.89 -1.36
C VAL A 33 3.99 20.78 -2.12
N GLU A 34 3.14 21.77 -2.03
CA GLU A 34 1.95 21.93 -2.88
C GLU A 34 2.23 22.98 -3.93
N CYS A 35 1.83 22.73 -5.17
CA CYS A 35 1.87 23.69 -6.26
C CYS A 35 0.45 24.18 -6.53
N ASP A 36 0.28 25.50 -6.67
CA ASP A 36 -0.98 26.09 -7.11
C ASP A 36 -1.14 25.99 -8.65
N GLU A 37 -2.29 26.42 -9.16
CA GLU A 37 -2.60 26.42 -10.59
C GLU A 37 -1.65 27.30 -11.42
N GLU A 38 -0.97 28.24 -10.77
CA GLU A 38 0.01 29.16 -11.38
C GLU A 38 1.44 28.60 -11.32
N GLY A 39 1.63 27.44 -10.65
CA GLY A 39 2.93 26.78 -10.48
C GLY A 39 3.77 27.33 -9.34
N ASN A 40 3.19 28.14 -8.43
CA ASN A 40 3.90 28.57 -7.24
C ASN A 40 3.96 27.44 -6.21
N GLU A 41 5.16 27.20 -5.71
CA GLU A 41 5.41 26.18 -4.70
C GLU A 41 5.18 26.73 -3.29
N THR A 42 4.46 25.97 -2.47
CA THR A 42 4.27 26.24 -1.05
C THR A 42 4.75 25.05 -0.24
N VAL A 43 5.78 25.26 0.58
CA VAL A 43 6.26 24.23 1.54
C VAL A 43 5.25 24.13 2.68
N LEU A 44 4.73 22.95 2.91
CA LEU A 44 3.77 22.68 3.99
C LEU A 44 4.52 22.51 5.32
N GLY A 45 3.92 23.05 6.39
CA GLY A 45 4.44 22.85 7.75
C GLY A 45 4.17 21.42 8.26
N GLU A 46 4.93 20.97 9.24
CA GLU A 46 4.78 19.64 9.85
C GLU A 46 3.42 19.40 10.49
N ASP A 47 2.71 20.45 10.89
CA ASP A 47 1.37 20.40 11.50
C ASP A 47 0.22 20.28 10.49
N VAL A 48 0.51 20.34 9.19
CA VAL A 48 -0.53 20.25 8.17
C VAL A 48 -1.15 18.86 8.16
N LEU A 49 -2.48 18.81 8.09
CA LEU A 49 -3.22 17.57 8.03
C LEU A 49 -3.16 16.98 6.63
N ILE A 50 -2.45 15.87 6.49
CA ILE A 50 -2.30 15.10 5.26
C ILE A 50 -2.74 13.66 5.55
N GLY A 51 -3.71 13.17 4.80
CA GLY A 51 -4.18 11.79 4.98
C GLY A 51 -3.30 10.78 4.29
N GLU A 52 -2.76 11.11 3.10
CA GLU A 52 -1.95 10.19 2.30
C GLU A 52 -0.69 10.88 1.80
N SER A 53 0.41 10.15 1.81
CA SER A 53 1.64 10.46 1.09
C SER A 53 1.84 9.40 0.02
N TRP A 54 1.71 9.76 -1.25
CA TRP A 54 1.92 8.83 -2.35
C TRP A 54 3.40 8.78 -2.67
N GLU A 55 4.02 7.65 -2.39
CA GLU A 55 5.46 7.44 -2.51
C GLU A 55 5.87 7.02 -3.92
N LEU A 56 4.99 6.28 -4.60
CA LEU A 56 5.14 5.87 -5.99
C LEU A 56 3.77 5.67 -6.62
N ALA A 57 3.47 6.43 -7.66
CA ALA A 57 2.19 6.44 -8.37
C ALA A 57 2.40 6.66 -9.86
N ASP A 58 1.67 5.92 -10.67
CA ASP A 58 1.47 6.08 -12.12
C ASP A 58 -0.04 6.06 -12.39
N MET A 59 -0.68 7.21 -12.19
CA MET A 59 -2.14 7.35 -12.26
C MET A 59 -2.58 8.29 -13.39
N GLY A 60 -1.67 8.61 -14.30
CA GLY A 60 -1.90 9.46 -15.47
C GLY A 60 -2.02 10.95 -15.14
N ILE A 61 -2.88 11.33 -14.20
CA ILE A 61 -3.01 12.72 -13.73
C ILE A 61 -2.18 13.01 -12.48
N VAL A 62 -1.72 11.97 -11.80
CA VAL A 62 -0.85 12.03 -10.61
C VAL A 62 0.27 11.02 -10.81
N ASP A 63 1.40 11.49 -11.26
CA ASP A 63 2.58 10.67 -11.53
C ASP A 63 3.74 11.07 -10.62
N SER A 64 4.40 10.08 -10.04
CA SER A 64 5.59 10.31 -9.22
C SER A 64 6.75 10.80 -10.06
N VAL A 65 7.39 11.87 -9.57
CA VAL A 65 8.55 12.49 -10.21
C VAL A 65 9.84 11.97 -9.57
N VAL A 66 10.80 11.61 -10.39
CA VAL A 66 12.12 11.17 -9.93
C VAL A 66 12.87 12.33 -9.28
N GLU A 67 13.35 12.10 -8.04
CA GLU A 67 14.09 13.10 -7.26
C GLU A 67 15.58 13.13 -7.59
N ASN A 68 16.18 11.98 -7.92
CA ASN A 68 17.63 11.81 -7.94
C ASN A 68 18.23 11.53 -9.32
N GLY A 69 19.53 11.81 -9.44
CA GLY A 69 20.36 11.41 -10.57
C GLY A 69 20.02 12.10 -11.89
N TRP A 70 20.37 11.47 -13.01
CA TRP A 70 20.23 12.08 -14.34
C TRP A 70 18.82 11.97 -14.93
N LEU A 71 17.94 11.22 -14.27
CA LEU A 71 16.50 11.14 -14.60
C LEU A 71 15.64 12.05 -13.72
N ALA A 72 16.25 12.81 -12.81
CA ALA A 72 15.50 13.73 -11.96
C ALA A 72 14.62 14.67 -12.79
N GLY A 73 13.39 14.86 -12.36
CA GLY A 73 12.38 15.68 -13.04
C GLY A 73 11.51 14.92 -14.05
N ASN A 74 11.85 13.68 -14.42
CA ASN A 74 10.97 12.85 -15.26
C ASN A 74 9.93 12.13 -14.37
N THR A 75 8.75 11.89 -14.90
CA THR A 75 7.72 11.09 -14.23
C THR A 75 7.94 9.60 -14.43
N ILE A 76 7.35 8.77 -13.56
CA ILE A 76 7.40 7.31 -13.75
C ILE A 76 6.72 6.90 -15.07
N GLY A 77 5.61 7.54 -15.46
CA GLY A 77 4.95 7.31 -16.75
C GLY A 77 5.86 7.58 -17.94
N GLU A 78 6.62 8.71 -17.94
CA GLU A 78 7.62 9.00 -18.99
C GLU A 78 8.75 7.96 -19.04
N LEU A 79 9.15 7.43 -17.86
CA LEU A 79 10.13 6.36 -17.80
C LEU A 79 9.59 5.04 -18.35
N MET A 80 8.35 4.70 -18.03
CA MET A 80 7.67 3.52 -18.58
C MET A 80 7.51 3.60 -20.10
N GLU A 81 7.24 4.79 -20.65
CA GLU A 81 7.19 5.00 -22.11
C GLU A 81 8.55 4.89 -22.79
N THR A 82 9.61 5.35 -22.10
CA THR A 82 10.95 5.45 -22.69
C THR A 82 11.78 4.18 -22.54
N TYR A 83 11.71 3.54 -21.38
CA TYR A 83 12.61 2.44 -21.00
C TYR A 83 11.89 1.08 -20.95
N LEU A 84 10.55 1.08 -20.95
CA LEU A 84 9.73 -0.12 -21.10
C LEU A 84 10.13 -1.22 -20.09
N GLU A 85 10.38 -2.44 -20.59
CA GLU A 85 10.79 -3.61 -19.79
C GLU A 85 12.06 -3.37 -18.95
N ARG A 86 12.86 -2.38 -19.28
CA ARG A 86 14.08 -2.07 -18.52
C ARG A 86 13.80 -1.46 -17.14
N ILE A 87 12.58 -0.93 -16.92
CA ILE A 87 12.16 -0.40 -15.61
C ILE A 87 11.57 -1.51 -14.75
N VAL A 88 10.66 -2.31 -15.32
CA VAL A 88 9.85 -3.25 -14.54
C VAL A 88 10.19 -4.71 -14.75
N GLY A 89 11.04 -5.04 -15.72
CA GLY A 89 11.33 -6.41 -16.14
C GLY A 89 10.38 -6.90 -17.25
N GLU A 90 10.83 -7.89 -18.00
CA GLU A 90 10.13 -8.36 -19.20
C GLU A 90 8.76 -8.99 -18.87
N ASN A 91 8.69 -9.81 -17.81
CA ASN A 91 7.44 -10.46 -17.42
C ASN A 91 6.36 -9.44 -17.00
N VAL A 92 6.74 -8.45 -16.20
CA VAL A 92 5.82 -7.40 -15.75
C VAL A 92 5.36 -6.53 -16.92
N TYR A 93 6.29 -6.14 -17.80
CA TYR A 93 5.97 -5.36 -19.00
C TYR A 93 5.05 -6.10 -19.96
N ASN A 94 5.25 -7.39 -20.16
CA ASN A 94 4.40 -8.22 -21.03
C ASN A 94 2.95 -8.33 -20.50
N TYR A 95 2.76 -8.23 -19.18
CA TYR A 95 1.44 -8.31 -18.56
C TYR A 95 0.75 -6.95 -18.46
N TYR A 96 1.42 -5.93 -17.93
CA TYR A 96 0.85 -4.61 -17.64
C TYR A 96 1.10 -3.56 -18.72
N GLY A 97 1.98 -3.85 -19.70
CA GLY A 97 2.36 -2.90 -20.74
C GLY A 97 3.09 -1.69 -20.19
N ARG A 98 2.59 -0.49 -20.50
CA ARG A 98 3.23 0.76 -20.09
C ARG A 98 2.78 1.28 -18.72
N GLN A 99 1.76 0.71 -18.13
CA GLN A 99 1.28 1.11 -16.82
C GLN A 99 2.20 0.51 -15.74
N PHE A 100 2.68 1.35 -14.83
CA PHE A 100 3.38 0.86 -13.64
C PHE A 100 2.35 0.20 -12.72
N PRO A 101 2.57 -1.06 -12.28
CA PRO A 101 1.48 -1.89 -11.74
C PRO A 101 1.11 -1.61 -10.29
N LEU A 102 1.92 -0.84 -9.54
CA LEU A 102 1.72 -0.64 -8.11
C LEU A 102 1.57 0.84 -7.73
N LEU A 103 0.80 1.08 -6.69
CA LEU A 103 0.68 2.36 -6.01
C LEU A 103 1.09 2.17 -4.55
N ILE A 104 2.08 2.96 -4.10
CA ILE A 104 2.64 2.88 -2.75
C ILE A 104 2.29 4.16 -2.01
N LYS A 105 1.72 4.01 -0.81
CA LYS A 105 1.32 5.15 0.02
C LYS A 105 1.74 4.96 1.47
N PHE A 106 1.89 6.08 2.17
CA PHE A 106 1.73 6.13 3.62
C PHE A 106 0.40 6.79 3.95
N LEU A 107 -0.33 6.21 4.90
CA LEU A 107 -1.63 6.70 5.35
C LEU A 107 -1.54 7.12 6.81
N ASP A 108 -1.99 8.34 7.12
CA ASP A 108 -2.20 8.80 8.49
C ASP A 108 -3.71 8.90 8.75
N ILE A 109 -4.27 7.83 9.31
CA ILE A 109 -5.70 7.71 9.59
C ILE A 109 -5.96 8.19 11.02
N ASN A 110 -6.19 9.49 11.17
CA ASN A 110 -6.48 10.10 12.45
C ASN A 110 -7.96 10.00 12.83
N GLU A 111 -8.86 10.02 11.83
CA GLU A 111 -10.29 9.84 11.98
C GLU A 111 -10.80 8.70 11.10
N LYS A 112 -12.09 8.37 11.22
CA LYS A 112 -12.69 7.23 10.49
C LYS A 112 -12.50 7.31 8.98
N LEU A 113 -11.80 6.33 8.42
CA LEU A 113 -11.80 6.04 6.99
C LEU A 113 -13.19 5.51 6.60
N SER A 114 -13.70 5.86 5.40
CA SER A 114 -14.98 5.31 4.94
C SER A 114 -14.94 3.77 4.88
N VAL A 115 -16.10 3.16 5.11
CA VAL A 115 -16.29 1.75 4.81
C VAL A 115 -16.30 1.58 3.30
N GLN A 116 -15.43 0.73 2.77
CA GLN A 116 -15.20 0.59 1.34
C GLN A 116 -14.91 -0.86 0.95
N VAL A 117 -15.02 -1.13 -0.34
CA VAL A 117 -14.67 -2.41 -0.98
C VAL A 117 -13.97 -2.12 -2.31
N HIS A 118 -13.17 -3.05 -2.77
CA HIS A 118 -12.46 -2.95 -4.04
C HIS A 118 -12.79 -4.12 -4.97
N PRO A 119 -12.82 -3.89 -6.30
CA PRO A 119 -13.01 -4.94 -7.29
C PRO A 119 -11.73 -5.77 -7.46
N ASP A 120 -11.88 -6.97 -8.00
CA ASP A 120 -10.77 -7.73 -8.58
C ASP A 120 -10.38 -7.21 -9.98
N ASP A 121 -9.30 -7.76 -10.56
CA ASP A 121 -8.80 -7.37 -11.87
C ASP A 121 -9.83 -7.58 -12.99
N GLN A 122 -10.61 -8.67 -12.91
CA GLN A 122 -11.60 -8.95 -13.94
C GLN A 122 -12.69 -7.89 -13.95
N VAL A 123 -13.26 -7.58 -12.80
CA VAL A 123 -14.31 -6.55 -12.66
C VAL A 123 -13.73 -5.16 -12.94
N GLY A 124 -12.51 -4.89 -12.47
CA GLY A 124 -11.80 -3.64 -12.77
C GLY A 124 -11.68 -3.40 -14.26
N ALA A 125 -11.21 -4.39 -15.02
CA ALA A 125 -11.04 -4.31 -16.46
C ALA A 125 -12.39 -4.26 -17.21
N GLU A 126 -13.35 -5.13 -16.85
CA GLU A 126 -14.62 -5.24 -17.58
C GLU A 126 -15.54 -4.04 -17.40
N ARG A 127 -15.55 -3.42 -16.21
CA ARG A 127 -16.53 -2.37 -15.88
C ARG A 127 -15.94 -0.96 -15.83
N TYR A 128 -14.61 -0.84 -15.59
CA TYR A 128 -14.02 0.45 -15.22
C TYR A 128 -12.76 0.81 -15.99
N ASP A 129 -12.29 -0.04 -16.90
CA ASP A 129 -11.03 0.14 -17.64
C ASP A 129 -9.84 0.41 -16.70
N SER A 130 -9.76 -0.36 -15.62
CA SER A 130 -8.79 -0.23 -14.55
C SER A 130 -8.30 -1.60 -14.07
N LEU A 131 -7.17 -1.62 -13.37
CA LEU A 131 -6.78 -2.78 -12.55
C LEU A 131 -7.77 -2.95 -11.40
N GLY A 132 -7.78 -4.13 -10.80
CA GLY A 132 -8.37 -4.36 -9.49
C GLY A 132 -7.63 -3.58 -8.40
N LYS A 133 -7.97 -3.83 -7.14
CA LYS A 133 -7.28 -3.20 -6.02
C LYS A 133 -7.06 -4.19 -4.88
N THR A 134 -6.14 -5.12 -5.13
CA THR A 134 -5.54 -5.93 -4.07
C THR A 134 -4.57 -5.08 -3.28
N GLU A 135 -4.61 -5.11 -1.96
CA GLU A 135 -3.75 -4.28 -1.13
C GLU A 135 -3.31 -4.97 0.17
N ILE A 136 -2.19 -4.51 0.72
CA ILE A 136 -1.76 -4.87 2.07
C ILE A 136 -1.52 -3.59 2.88
N TRP A 137 -1.99 -3.58 4.12
CA TRP A 137 -1.72 -2.55 5.11
C TRP A 137 -0.72 -3.05 6.14
N TYR A 138 0.48 -2.47 6.14
CA TYR A 138 1.45 -2.68 7.18
C TYR A 138 1.31 -1.57 8.23
N VAL A 139 1.06 -1.94 9.48
CA VAL A 139 0.87 -1.00 10.59
C VAL A 139 2.24 -0.50 11.06
N MET A 140 2.56 0.76 10.79
CA MET A 140 3.79 1.40 11.27
C MET A 140 3.65 1.87 12.71
N ASP A 141 2.49 2.47 13.05
CA ASP A 141 2.09 2.85 14.41
C ASP A 141 0.57 2.80 14.57
N ALA A 142 0.11 2.57 15.81
CA ALA A 142 -1.31 2.58 16.14
C ALA A 142 -1.53 3.09 17.57
N LYS A 143 -2.38 4.11 17.71
CA LYS A 143 -2.74 4.65 19.03
C LYS A 143 -3.63 3.68 19.80
N PRO A 144 -3.60 3.72 21.15
CA PRO A 144 -4.48 2.90 21.98
C PRO A 144 -5.96 3.11 21.60
N GLY A 145 -6.67 2.02 21.34
CA GLY A 145 -8.07 2.04 20.95
C GLY A 145 -8.33 2.17 19.44
N ALA A 146 -7.28 2.30 18.63
CA ALA A 146 -7.38 2.27 17.19
C ALA A 146 -7.99 0.94 16.70
N LYS A 147 -8.71 1.00 15.59
CA LYS A 147 -9.43 -0.14 15.02
C LYS A 147 -9.18 -0.24 13.52
N VAL A 148 -9.01 -1.45 13.05
CA VAL A 148 -9.17 -1.81 11.65
C VAL A 148 -10.41 -2.68 11.53
N TYR A 149 -11.26 -2.37 10.58
CA TYR A 149 -12.41 -3.17 10.20
C TYR A 149 -12.02 -3.91 8.92
N ALA A 150 -12.06 -5.24 8.91
CA ALA A 150 -11.73 -6.04 7.75
C ALA A 150 -12.67 -7.24 7.66
N GLY A 151 -13.49 -7.28 6.60
CA GLY A 151 -14.54 -8.28 6.40
C GLY A 151 -15.62 -8.28 7.49
N PHE A 152 -16.36 -9.35 7.59
CA PHE A 152 -17.46 -9.50 8.54
C PHE A 152 -17.08 -10.41 9.72
N ASN A 153 -17.74 -10.21 10.86
CA ASN A 153 -17.54 -11.05 12.05
C ASN A 153 -18.31 -12.39 11.97
N ARG A 154 -19.13 -12.57 10.97
CA ARG A 154 -19.90 -13.75 10.59
C ARG A 154 -20.34 -13.65 9.14
N GLN A 155 -20.90 -14.69 8.59
CA GLN A 155 -21.59 -14.60 7.30
C GLN A 155 -22.77 -13.62 7.38
N VAL A 156 -22.90 -12.78 6.37
CA VAL A 156 -23.90 -11.70 6.26
C VAL A 156 -24.60 -11.82 4.91
N SER A 157 -25.87 -11.45 4.82
CA SER A 157 -26.55 -11.34 3.52
C SER A 157 -26.39 -9.93 2.93
N ALA A 158 -26.45 -9.82 1.61
CA ALA A 158 -26.44 -8.53 0.91
C ALA A 158 -27.55 -7.59 1.43
N GLN A 159 -28.73 -8.11 1.69
CA GLN A 159 -29.84 -7.32 2.24
C GLN A 159 -29.53 -6.81 3.65
N GLU A 160 -29.00 -7.66 4.52
CA GLU A 160 -28.61 -7.22 5.87
C GLU A 160 -27.54 -6.13 5.81
N PHE A 161 -26.50 -6.32 4.99
CA PHE A 161 -25.44 -5.31 4.83
C PHE A 161 -26.01 -3.98 4.33
N TYR A 162 -26.86 -4.01 3.31
CA TYR A 162 -27.53 -2.82 2.78
C TYR A 162 -28.32 -2.08 3.87
N ASP A 163 -29.15 -2.80 4.63
CA ASP A 163 -29.97 -2.24 5.70
C ASP A 163 -29.08 -1.63 6.82
N ARG A 164 -27.95 -2.29 7.15
CA ARG A 164 -26.99 -1.82 8.15
C ARG A 164 -26.30 -0.53 7.73
N CYS A 165 -25.91 -0.40 6.47
CA CYS A 165 -25.34 0.85 5.94
C CYS A 165 -26.35 1.99 6.04
N HIS A 166 -27.60 1.77 5.65
CA HIS A 166 -28.66 2.80 5.70
C HIS A 166 -29.03 3.21 7.13
N ASN A 167 -29.00 2.26 8.07
CA ASN A 167 -29.34 2.52 9.46
C ASN A 167 -28.13 3.02 10.30
N GLY A 168 -26.92 3.11 9.71
CA GLY A 168 -25.70 3.52 10.41
C GLY A 168 -25.22 2.51 11.46
N THR A 169 -25.52 1.21 11.27
CA THR A 169 -25.18 0.13 12.20
C THR A 169 -24.24 -0.92 11.60
N VAL A 170 -23.58 -0.60 10.49
CA VAL A 170 -22.68 -1.53 9.78
C VAL A 170 -21.52 -2.01 10.65
N GLU A 171 -21.05 -1.20 11.60
CA GLU A 171 -19.98 -1.56 12.53
C GLU A 171 -20.31 -2.84 13.34
N GLU A 172 -21.57 -3.11 13.63
CA GLU A 172 -22.01 -4.27 14.44
C GLU A 172 -21.76 -5.63 13.75
N ILE A 173 -21.67 -5.63 12.43
CA ILE A 173 -21.43 -6.86 11.63
C ILE A 173 -20.01 -6.96 11.11
N MET A 174 -19.20 -5.93 11.24
CA MET A 174 -17.80 -5.95 10.79
C MET A 174 -16.90 -6.70 11.77
N ASN A 175 -15.89 -7.39 11.25
CA ASN A 175 -14.80 -7.93 12.05
C ASN A 175 -13.86 -6.79 12.45
N VAL A 176 -13.53 -6.71 13.75
CA VAL A 176 -12.72 -5.65 14.33
C VAL A 176 -11.36 -6.20 14.76
N ILE A 177 -10.30 -5.59 14.26
CA ILE A 177 -8.91 -5.84 14.64
C ILE A 177 -8.44 -4.62 15.44
N TYR A 178 -7.78 -4.85 16.57
CA TYR A 178 -7.06 -3.83 17.33
C TYR A 178 -5.57 -3.90 16.96
N PRO A 179 -5.13 -3.10 16.00
CA PRO A 179 -3.81 -3.23 15.41
C PRO A 179 -2.70 -2.76 16.36
N LYS A 180 -1.50 -3.29 16.12
CA LYS A 180 -0.26 -2.83 16.75
C LYS A 180 0.81 -2.61 15.69
N ALA A 181 1.79 -1.78 15.99
CA ALA A 181 2.95 -1.62 15.12
C ALA A 181 3.58 -2.99 14.80
N GLY A 182 3.81 -3.23 13.53
CA GLY A 182 4.32 -4.49 12.99
C GLY A 182 3.25 -5.45 12.45
N ASP A 183 1.99 -5.24 12.77
CA ASP A 183 0.89 -6.04 12.18
C ASP A 183 0.76 -5.78 10.67
N ALA A 184 0.25 -6.77 9.96
CA ALA A 184 -0.08 -6.63 8.55
C ALA A 184 -1.48 -7.21 8.26
N ILE A 185 -2.27 -6.50 7.48
CA ILE A 185 -3.61 -6.90 7.08
C ILE A 185 -3.63 -6.98 5.55
N PHE A 186 -3.87 -8.17 5.00
CA PHE A 186 -4.04 -8.36 3.58
C PHE A 186 -5.51 -8.18 3.22
N VAL A 187 -5.81 -7.17 2.42
CA VAL A 187 -7.15 -6.82 1.97
C VAL A 187 -7.32 -7.32 0.55
N THR A 188 -7.98 -8.46 0.44
CA THR A 188 -8.32 -9.06 -0.86
C THR A 188 -9.51 -8.35 -1.49
N PRO A 189 -9.64 -8.35 -2.82
CA PRO A 189 -10.84 -7.89 -3.50
C PRO A 189 -12.11 -8.48 -2.87
N GLY A 190 -13.16 -7.68 -2.78
CA GLY A 190 -14.42 -8.07 -2.11
C GLY A 190 -14.44 -7.90 -0.60
N THR A 191 -13.28 -7.74 0.05
CA THR A 191 -13.22 -7.50 1.50
C THR A 191 -13.69 -6.09 1.85
N VAL A 192 -14.81 -5.98 2.56
CA VAL A 192 -15.28 -4.71 3.12
C VAL A 192 -14.34 -4.28 4.24
N HIS A 193 -13.82 -3.05 4.18
CA HIS A 193 -12.84 -2.60 5.17
C HIS A 193 -12.94 -1.11 5.49
N ALA A 194 -12.38 -0.73 6.64
CA ALA A 194 -12.24 0.64 7.13
C ALA A 194 -11.18 0.70 8.23
N ALA A 195 -10.84 1.90 8.68
CA ALA A 195 -9.95 2.11 9.82
C ALA A 195 -10.34 3.34 10.63
N ASP A 196 -9.94 3.40 11.90
CA ASP A 196 -10.29 4.48 12.84
C ASP A 196 -9.26 4.62 13.96
N GLY A 197 -9.07 5.82 14.44
CA GLY A 197 -8.48 6.05 15.76
C GLY A 197 -6.97 6.27 15.83
N GLY A 198 -6.36 6.79 14.80
CA GLY A 198 -4.93 7.14 14.78
C GLY A 198 -4.06 5.94 14.45
N ILE A 199 -3.96 5.62 13.18
CA ILE A 199 -3.11 4.55 12.65
C ILE A 199 -2.25 5.10 11.52
N LEU A 200 -0.98 4.76 11.54
CA LEU A 200 -0.04 5.04 10.47
C LEU A 200 0.23 3.75 9.70
N PHE A 201 -0.12 3.72 8.42
CA PHE A 201 0.10 2.56 7.55
C PHE A 201 1.14 2.84 6.46
N ALA A 202 1.87 1.79 6.07
CA ALA A 202 2.38 1.65 4.72
C ALA A 202 1.40 0.78 3.93
N GLU A 203 0.84 1.33 2.86
CA GLU A 203 -0.08 0.67 1.95
C GLU A 203 0.62 0.33 0.65
N ILE A 204 0.62 -0.93 0.29
CA ILE A 204 1.09 -1.43 -1.00
C ILE A 204 -0.11 -2.00 -1.73
N GLN A 205 -0.44 -1.46 -2.90
CA GLN A 205 -1.61 -1.84 -3.65
C GLN A 205 -1.35 -1.88 -5.16
N GLU A 206 -2.25 -2.50 -5.90
CA GLU A 206 -2.31 -2.35 -7.35
C GLU A 206 -2.55 -0.89 -7.75
N SER A 207 -2.09 -0.51 -8.94
CA SER A 207 -2.19 0.86 -9.48
C SER A 207 -3.64 1.18 -9.88
N SER A 208 -4.48 1.35 -8.86
CA SER A 208 -5.90 1.66 -8.96
C SER A 208 -6.31 2.62 -7.85
N ASP A 209 -7.05 3.67 -8.17
CA ASP A 209 -7.67 4.58 -7.18
C ASP A 209 -9.20 4.51 -7.30
N MET A 210 -9.74 3.29 -7.14
CA MET A 210 -11.16 2.99 -7.24
C MET A 210 -11.74 2.41 -5.93
N PRO A 211 -11.86 3.23 -4.87
CA PRO A 211 -12.57 2.82 -3.67
C PRO A 211 -14.07 2.94 -3.91
N PHE A 212 -14.81 1.82 -3.82
CA PHE A 212 -16.27 1.89 -3.69
C PHE A 212 -16.63 2.19 -2.25
N ARG A 213 -17.03 3.43 -2.00
CA ARG A 213 -17.46 3.88 -0.68
C ARG A 213 -18.87 3.40 -0.40
N LEU A 214 -19.01 2.56 0.63
CA LEU A 214 -20.26 1.93 1.00
C LEU A 214 -21.00 2.69 2.10
N TYR A 215 -20.24 3.25 3.05
CA TYR A 215 -20.74 4.05 4.16
C TYR A 215 -19.67 5.04 4.64
N ASP A 216 -20.08 6.26 4.96
CA ASP A 216 -19.14 7.34 5.33
C ASP A 216 -19.36 7.92 6.73
N TRP A 217 -19.85 7.08 7.64
CA TRP A 217 -20.03 7.41 9.06
C TRP A 217 -20.94 8.63 9.32
N GLY A 218 -21.89 8.89 8.44
CA GLY A 218 -22.82 10.02 8.52
C GLY A 218 -22.29 11.30 7.88
N ARG A 219 -21.04 11.34 7.38
CA ARG A 219 -20.52 12.50 6.63
C ARG A 219 -21.30 12.76 5.34
N GLU A 220 -21.90 11.73 4.77
CA GLU A 220 -22.76 11.79 3.58
C GLU A 220 -23.98 12.67 3.74
N PHE A 221 -24.43 12.90 4.98
CA PHE A 221 -25.58 13.77 5.28
C PHE A 221 -25.22 15.25 5.43
N ASN A 222 -23.93 15.59 5.51
CA ASN A 222 -23.46 16.96 5.61
C ASN A 222 -23.02 17.48 4.24
N PRO A 223 -23.74 18.44 3.61
CA PRO A 223 -23.41 18.93 2.27
C PRO A 223 -22.00 19.49 2.12
N ALA A 224 -21.35 19.93 3.21
CA ALA A 224 -19.98 20.45 3.17
C ALA A 224 -18.91 19.36 3.12
N THR A 225 -19.23 18.13 3.53
CA THR A 225 -18.30 17.01 3.63
C THR A 225 -18.76 15.76 2.87
N ALA A 226 -19.98 15.80 2.32
CA ALA A 226 -20.61 14.67 1.63
C ALA A 226 -19.75 14.20 0.47
N ARG A 227 -19.50 12.90 0.44
CA ARG A 227 -18.86 12.18 -0.68
C ARG A 227 -19.85 11.19 -1.27
N LYS A 228 -19.77 10.96 -2.58
CA LYS A 228 -20.63 9.96 -3.25
C LYS A 228 -20.46 8.59 -2.59
N LEU A 229 -21.57 7.92 -2.29
CA LEU A 229 -21.62 6.51 -1.94
C LEU A 229 -21.82 5.68 -3.22
N HIS A 230 -21.32 4.44 -3.20
CA HIS A 230 -21.36 3.50 -4.31
C HIS A 230 -21.98 2.16 -3.87
N LEU A 231 -22.87 2.18 -2.87
CA LEU A 231 -23.40 0.97 -2.24
C LEU A 231 -24.12 0.07 -3.25
N GLU A 232 -24.96 0.65 -4.12
CA GLU A 232 -25.69 -0.12 -5.13
C GLU A 232 -24.78 -0.64 -6.25
N GLU A 233 -23.72 0.13 -6.58
CA GLU A 233 -22.77 -0.20 -7.64
C GLU A 233 -21.82 -1.33 -7.23
N ALA A 234 -21.61 -1.51 -5.92
CA ALA A 234 -20.60 -2.41 -5.38
C ALA A 234 -21.16 -3.61 -4.61
N ILE A 235 -22.48 -3.72 -4.48
CA ILE A 235 -23.09 -4.77 -3.64
C ILE A 235 -22.80 -6.19 -4.16
N ASP A 236 -22.56 -6.34 -5.44
CA ASP A 236 -22.20 -7.61 -6.08
C ASP A 236 -20.71 -7.93 -6.03
N LEU A 237 -19.88 -6.98 -5.56
CA LEU A 237 -18.44 -7.16 -5.40
C LEU A 237 -18.06 -7.73 -4.04
N ILE A 238 -18.97 -7.65 -3.06
CA ILE A 238 -18.69 -7.92 -1.65
C ILE A 238 -18.60 -9.41 -1.39
N ASP A 239 -17.54 -9.84 -0.72
CA ASP A 239 -17.46 -11.14 -0.06
C ASP A 239 -18.20 -11.06 1.27
N TYR A 240 -19.33 -11.76 1.34
CA TYR A 240 -20.23 -11.77 2.48
C TYR A 240 -19.91 -12.83 3.54
N ASP A 241 -18.86 -13.59 3.36
CA ASP A 241 -18.41 -14.57 4.33
C ASP A 241 -17.70 -13.91 5.54
N ALA A 242 -17.52 -14.68 6.59
CA ALA A 242 -16.74 -14.23 7.74
C ALA A 242 -15.28 -14.01 7.34
N PHE A 243 -14.66 -12.96 7.90
CA PHE A 243 -13.26 -12.63 7.61
C PHE A 243 -12.31 -13.81 7.91
N ASP A 244 -11.49 -14.15 6.92
CA ASP A 244 -10.42 -15.13 7.10
C ASP A 244 -9.31 -14.56 7.98
N GLN A 245 -9.16 -15.08 9.19
CA GLN A 245 -8.13 -14.65 10.12
C GLN A 245 -6.69 -14.93 9.61
N GLY A 246 -6.54 -15.77 8.59
CA GLY A 246 -5.26 -15.99 7.91
C GLY A 246 -4.74 -14.76 7.13
N LEU A 247 -5.64 -13.82 6.80
CA LEU A 247 -5.29 -12.56 6.14
C LEU A 247 -4.76 -11.48 7.11
N TYR A 248 -4.81 -11.75 8.42
CA TYR A 248 -4.25 -10.88 9.45
C TYR A 248 -3.02 -11.51 10.09
N ARG A 249 -1.88 -10.87 9.94
CA ARG A 249 -0.60 -11.27 10.53
C ARG A 249 -0.24 -10.35 11.69
N LYS A 250 -0.07 -10.93 12.88
CA LYS A 250 0.38 -10.19 14.07
C LYS A 250 1.88 -9.96 14.05
N GLY A 251 2.31 -8.76 14.38
CA GLY A 251 3.72 -8.40 14.59
C GLY A 251 4.01 -7.98 16.04
N PRO A 252 5.26 -7.66 16.33
CA PRO A 252 6.46 -7.95 15.56
C PRO A 252 6.83 -9.44 15.65
N LEU A 253 7.23 -10.04 14.54
CA LEU A 253 7.79 -11.41 14.51
C LEU A 253 9.33 -11.39 14.68
N TRP A 254 9.84 -10.39 15.37
CA TRP A 254 11.26 -10.24 15.67
C TRP A 254 11.64 -10.97 16.94
N GLY A 255 12.49 -11.99 16.88
CA GLY A 255 13.00 -12.74 18.01
C GLY A 255 12.96 -14.25 17.82
N GLU A 256 12.93 -15.02 18.91
CA GLU A 256 12.97 -16.48 18.88
C GLU A 256 11.79 -17.12 18.13
N GLU A 257 10.64 -16.43 18.05
CA GLU A 257 9.48 -16.89 17.27
C GLU A 257 9.67 -16.73 15.77
N ALA A 258 10.42 -15.72 15.32
CA ALA A 258 10.78 -15.54 13.91
C ALA A 258 11.72 -16.64 13.40
N SER A 259 12.46 -17.29 14.31
CA SER A 259 13.31 -18.42 14.01
C SER A 259 12.56 -19.76 13.88
N ALA A 260 11.28 -19.79 14.22
CA ALA A 260 10.42 -20.97 14.18
C ALA A 260 9.75 -21.22 12.81
N HIS A 261 10.22 -20.61 11.73
CA HIS A 261 9.82 -21.02 10.38
C HIS A 261 10.23 -22.46 10.15
N PRO A 262 9.37 -23.34 9.58
CA PRO A 262 9.62 -24.76 9.46
C PRO A 262 10.75 -25.16 8.46
N CYS A 263 11.53 -24.22 8.00
CA CYS A 263 12.77 -24.50 7.26
C CYS A 263 13.87 -24.97 8.21
N HIS A 264 13.61 -26.08 8.93
CA HIS A 264 14.64 -26.76 9.70
C HIS A 264 15.50 -27.63 8.79
N LYS A 265 16.78 -27.25 8.72
CA LYS A 265 17.91 -28.12 8.33
C LYS A 265 17.72 -28.96 7.05
N GLY A 266 18.05 -28.39 5.92
CA GLY A 266 18.63 -29.17 4.83
C GLY A 266 17.72 -29.67 3.73
N GLU A 267 16.41 -29.47 3.76
CA GLU A 267 15.50 -29.89 2.69
C GLU A 267 14.40 -28.84 2.46
N CYS A 268 14.79 -27.60 2.17
CA CYS A 268 13.86 -26.59 1.66
C CYS A 268 14.07 -26.45 0.16
N ASN A 269 13.12 -26.94 -0.62
CA ASN A 269 12.97 -26.61 -2.03
C ASN A 269 12.32 -25.21 -2.19
N CYS A 270 12.81 -24.23 -1.43
CA CYS A 270 12.47 -22.82 -1.61
C CYS A 270 13.39 -22.28 -2.70
N ASP A 271 13.02 -22.51 -3.95
CA ASP A 271 13.71 -21.92 -5.08
C ASP A 271 13.55 -20.40 -5.01
N GLY A 272 14.52 -19.71 -4.46
CA GLY A 272 14.66 -18.27 -4.56
C GLY A 272 14.85 -17.44 -3.30
N HIS A 273 14.75 -17.99 -2.10
CA HIS A 273 15.04 -17.21 -0.88
C HIS A 273 16.41 -17.58 -0.33
N GLY A 274 17.40 -16.73 -0.61
CA GLY A 274 18.74 -16.89 -0.07
C GLY A 274 18.71 -16.86 1.46
N HIS A 275 19.09 -17.97 2.09
CA HIS A 275 19.50 -17.97 3.48
C HIS A 275 20.82 -17.21 3.56
N ASP A 276 20.77 -15.93 3.89
CA ASP A 276 21.96 -15.14 4.13
C ASP A 276 22.33 -15.17 5.61
N GLU A 277 23.61 -15.38 5.80
CA GLU A 277 24.34 -15.55 7.04
C GLU A 277 23.99 -14.51 8.12
N GLU A 278 23.97 -14.97 9.39
CA GLU A 278 24.04 -14.27 10.67
C GLU A 278 23.62 -12.79 10.72
N GLY A 279 22.48 -12.52 11.39
CA GLY A 279 22.05 -11.18 11.78
C GLY A 279 20.91 -10.55 10.96
N LYS A 280 20.37 -11.25 9.99
CA LYS A 280 19.31 -10.76 9.10
C LYS A 280 18.01 -11.49 9.36
N VAL A 281 16.95 -10.74 9.60
CA VAL A 281 15.60 -11.30 9.69
C VAL A 281 14.80 -10.77 8.51
N VAL A 282 14.40 -11.67 7.62
CA VAL A 282 13.47 -11.41 6.53
C VAL A 282 12.16 -12.09 6.87
N GLU A 283 11.08 -11.32 6.90
CA GLU A 283 9.74 -11.81 7.15
C GLU A 283 8.87 -11.56 5.92
N THR A 284 8.36 -12.62 5.29
CA THR A 284 7.36 -12.49 4.23
C THR A 284 6.01 -12.12 4.84
N LEU A 285 5.47 -11.00 4.45
CA LEU A 285 4.15 -10.50 4.90
C LEU A 285 3.03 -11.04 4.03
N VAL A 286 3.22 -11.02 2.71
CA VAL A 286 2.26 -11.55 1.74
C VAL A 286 2.98 -11.99 0.47
N GLU A 287 2.47 -13.05 -0.16
CA GLU A 287 2.79 -13.48 -1.52
C GLU A 287 1.47 -13.63 -2.27
N CYS A 288 1.30 -12.87 -3.35
CA CYS A 288 0.12 -12.94 -4.20
C CYS A 288 0.52 -12.72 -5.67
N PRO A 289 -0.38 -12.97 -6.62
CA PRO A 289 -0.07 -12.78 -8.04
C PRO A 289 0.38 -11.39 -8.41
N GLN A 290 -0.12 -10.36 -7.71
CA GLN A 290 0.13 -8.96 -8.02
C GLN A 290 1.45 -8.46 -7.43
N PHE A 291 1.82 -8.91 -6.23
CA PHE A 291 3.06 -8.50 -5.54
C PHE A 291 3.47 -9.45 -4.42
N ASN A 292 4.74 -9.38 -4.07
CA ASN A 292 5.29 -10.02 -2.87
C ASN A 292 5.82 -8.93 -1.94
N VAL A 293 5.42 -8.96 -0.68
CA VAL A 293 5.89 -7.99 0.33
C VAL A 293 6.60 -8.71 1.45
N SER A 294 7.83 -8.29 1.71
CA SER A 294 8.64 -8.78 2.82
C SER A 294 9.16 -7.62 3.64
N LYS A 295 9.28 -7.86 4.94
CA LYS A 295 9.87 -6.92 5.89
C LYS A 295 11.30 -7.36 6.18
N LEU A 296 12.22 -6.41 6.14
CA LEU A 296 13.64 -6.64 6.34
C LEU A 296 14.15 -5.73 7.47
N LYS A 297 14.81 -6.32 8.46
CA LYS A 297 15.57 -5.57 9.47
C LYS A 297 17.05 -5.72 9.18
N LEU A 298 17.73 -4.59 8.99
CA LEU A 298 19.15 -4.53 8.71
C LEU A 298 19.90 -3.99 9.93
N SER A 299 20.89 -4.75 10.42
CA SER A 299 21.92 -4.27 11.33
C SER A 299 23.28 -4.10 10.62
N ASP A 300 23.45 -4.82 9.52
CA ASP A 300 24.68 -4.89 8.73
C ASP A 300 24.39 -4.77 7.23
N PRO A 301 25.41 -4.50 6.39
CA PRO A 301 25.23 -4.46 4.94
C PRO A 301 24.70 -5.79 4.39
N LEU A 302 23.70 -5.71 3.51
CA LEU A 302 23.10 -6.84 2.81
C LEU A 302 23.44 -6.76 1.33
N HIS A 303 23.94 -7.84 0.75
CA HIS A 303 24.10 -7.98 -0.68
C HIS A 303 22.87 -8.69 -1.26
N ILE A 304 22.17 -8.03 -2.18
CA ILE A 304 21.00 -8.58 -2.87
C ILE A 304 21.38 -8.79 -4.33
N TYR A 305 21.26 -10.02 -4.78
CA TYR A 305 21.52 -10.41 -6.17
C TYR A 305 20.20 -10.32 -6.94
N THR A 306 20.05 -9.29 -7.77
CA THR A 306 18.81 -9.03 -8.52
C THR A 306 18.75 -9.71 -9.88
N GLU A 307 19.83 -10.35 -10.32
CA GLU A 307 19.95 -11.00 -11.63
C GLU A 307 18.92 -12.13 -11.87
N LYS A 308 18.35 -12.66 -10.79
CA LYS A 308 17.32 -13.72 -10.84
C LYS A 308 15.89 -13.19 -10.91
N PHE A 309 15.69 -11.90 -10.66
CA PHE A 309 14.38 -11.28 -10.67
C PHE A 309 14.10 -10.68 -12.05
N GLU A 310 13.16 -11.25 -12.77
CA GLU A 310 12.62 -10.67 -14.02
C GLU A 310 11.51 -9.63 -13.69
N SER A 311 11.75 -8.81 -12.68
CA SER A 311 10.84 -7.84 -12.11
C SER A 311 11.62 -6.70 -11.46
N PHE A 312 10.90 -5.71 -10.94
CA PHE A 312 11.44 -4.61 -10.15
C PHE A 312 11.36 -4.89 -8.65
N ILE A 313 12.12 -4.13 -7.87
CA ILE A 313 12.09 -4.18 -6.40
C ILE A 313 11.89 -2.76 -5.88
N ILE A 314 10.93 -2.60 -4.97
CA ILE A 314 10.69 -1.36 -4.25
C ILE A 314 11.16 -1.52 -2.80
N TYR A 315 12.03 -0.62 -2.35
CA TYR A 315 12.45 -0.53 -0.96
C TYR A 315 11.76 0.63 -0.28
N ILE A 316 10.96 0.34 0.74
CA ILE A 316 10.26 1.32 1.56
C ILE A 316 10.95 1.38 2.92
N CYS A 317 11.59 2.50 3.23
CA CYS A 317 12.21 2.71 4.54
C CYS A 317 11.13 3.18 5.54
N ILE A 318 10.75 2.29 6.46
CA ILE A 318 9.71 2.56 7.46
C ILE A 318 10.29 3.01 8.81
N GLU A 319 11.57 2.73 9.08
CA GLU A 319 12.28 3.14 10.29
C GLU A 319 13.78 3.22 10.02
N GLY A 320 14.46 4.23 10.57
CA GLY A 320 15.90 4.42 10.42
C GLY A 320 16.31 4.99 9.07
N ALA A 321 17.49 4.59 8.58
CA ALA A 321 18.03 5.02 7.30
C ALA A 321 18.92 3.92 6.69
N ALA A 322 18.88 3.79 5.36
CA ALA A 322 19.72 2.87 4.61
C ALA A 322 20.23 3.53 3.31
N SER A 323 21.36 3.02 2.80
CA SER A 323 21.90 3.40 1.49
C SER A 323 21.90 2.21 0.56
N ILE A 324 21.40 2.39 -0.67
CA ILE A 324 21.46 1.40 -1.73
C ILE A 324 22.67 1.71 -2.60
N GLN A 325 23.58 0.74 -2.76
CA GLN A 325 24.74 0.86 -3.63
C GLN A 325 24.64 -0.17 -4.76
N VAL A 326 24.75 0.30 -6.00
CA VAL A 326 24.86 -0.58 -7.17
C VAL A 326 26.34 -0.65 -7.56
N PRO A 327 26.90 -1.86 -7.75
CA PRO A 327 28.28 -1.99 -8.18
C PRO A 327 28.53 -1.21 -9.46
N SER A 328 29.58 -0.37 -9.45
CA SER A 328 30.08 0.21 -10.69
C SER A 328 30.70 -0.95 -11.50
N VAL A 329 30.06 -1.35 -12.60
CA VAL A 329 30.71 -2.23 -13.56
C VAL A 329 31.86 -1.44 -14.14
N ASN A 330 33.08 -1.73 -13.67
CA ASN A 330 34.28 -1.21 -14.30
C ASN A 330 34.24 -1.61 -15.77
N SER A 331 34.25 -0.60 -16.63
CA SER A 331 34.34 -0.68 -18.09
C SER A 331 35.59 -1.38 -18.52
#